data_8608fe70d5b5fcd74d8c68fc74228163
#
_entry.id   8608fe70d5b5fcd74d8c68fc74228163
#
_cell.length_a   1.000
_cell.length_b   1.000
_cell.length_c   1.000
_cell.angle_alpha   90.00
_cell.angle_beta   90.00
_cell.angle_gamma   90.00
#
_symmetry.space_group_name_H-M   'P 1'
#
loop_
_entity.id
_entity.type
_entity.pdbx_description
1 polymer ?
#
loop_
_entity_poly.entity_id
_entity_poly.type
_entity_poly.pdbx_seq_one_letter_code
_entity_poly.pdbx_strand_id
1 'polypeptide(L)'
;MTADRLLTVEEARERVFAAIAGPTESEVAWLSEGLGRVAAEHITSPIALPPWDNSAMDGYAIRAADTAAAADDAPVQLEVIGEVRAGQPPDVEVRRGTAIRIATGAPIPPGADAVVPVEQTTPLDVSGNAAGPRGRDATGPLPARIAVHASVEPGGSMRRMGSDLAAGTAIIEPGTQLTPAVIGLAAGVGLELVNVHRRPHVGVLATGDEVRGRGAELGAAGIPDANGPALMAMVEAAGGYPDTLGIAADRFDDVRARICAGLVAGAEAIIVSGGVSVGPYDVVRDAFREFGEIELWRVAVQPGKPFAFGTARAPGDDGSDPSRPPTLLFGLPGNPVSTFVTFELFVRPALRRLGGFHDDALYRPIDRAVLADDVTTSSGRRGFVRVFVDRDERGTPRRDDRGRVTAHLAGGASGQGSHVMSALATADALAVIPEEHDTLVSGAEVELWWLDRA
;
A
#
# COMPACT_ATOMS: atom_id res chain seq x y z
N MET A 1 35.15 23.59 0.83
CA MET A 1 34.62 22.45 0.08
C MET A 1 34.33 22.92 -1.33
N THR A 2 34.91 22.26 -2.32
CA THR A 2 34.92 22.67 -3.75
C THR A 2 33.49 22.72 -4.27
N ALA A 3 33.06 23.90 -4.72
CA ALA A 3 31.71 24.26 -5.17
C ALA A 3 31.21 23.59 -6.47
N ASP A 4 31.86 22.55 -6.96
CA ASP A 4 31.62 22.00 -8.31
C ASP A 4 31.29 20.51 -8.38
N ARG A 5 31.28 19.78 -7.25
CA ARG A 5 30.92 18.34 -7.25
C ARG A 5 29.40 18.14 -7.14
N LEU A 6 28.83 17.40 -8.09
CA LEU A 6 27.47 16.88 -7.97
C LEU A 6 27.43 15.79 -6.88
N LEU A 7 26.41 15.80 -6.02
CA LEU A 7 26.12 14.67 -5.15
C LEU A 7 25.49 13.55 -5.98
N THR A 8 25.78 12.31 -5.64
CA THR A 8 25.00 11.19 -6.17
C THR A 8 23.59 11.19 -5.56
N VAL A 9 22.69 10.45 -6.14
CA VAL A 9 21.32 10.27 -5.59
C VAL A 9 21.38 9.63 -4.20
N GLU A 10 22.28 8.66 -4.02
CA GLU A 10 22.50 7.94 -2.76
C GLU A 10 23.05 8.87 -1.67
N GLU A 11 24.10 9.65 -1.97
CA GLU A 11 24.65 10.63 -1.02
C GLU A 11 23.60 11.65 -0.55
N ALA A 12 22.75 12.11 -1.48
CA ALA A 12 21.67 13.03 -1.14
C ALA A 12 20.60 12.36 -0.25
N ARG A 13 20.21 11.11 -0.55
CA ARG A 13 19.28 10.33 0.27
C ARG A 13 19.81 10.07 1.67
N GLU A 14 21.07 9.66 1.80
CA GLU A 14 21.71 9.43 3.10
C GLU A 14 21.66 10.67 3.98
N ARG A 15 21.91 11.86 3.42
CA ARG A 15 21.81 13.13 4.16
C ARG A 15 20.39 13.44 4.59
N VAL A 16 19.39 13.21 3.72
CA VAL A 16 17.98 13.37 4.06
C VAL A 16 17.61 12.42 5.20
N PHE A 17 18.00 11.16 5.11
CA PHE A 17 17.69 10.15 6.13
C PHE A 17 18.41 10.40 7.46
N ALA A 18 19.62 10.94 7.43
CA ALA A 18 20.34 11.31 8.65
C ALA A 18 19.65 12.42 9.47
N ALA A 19 18.79 13.22 8.81
CA ALA A 19 18.01 14.25 9.50
C ALA A 19 16.70 13.73 10.12
N ILE A 20 16.33 12.46 9.86
CA ILE A 20 15.10 11.85 10.38
C ILE A 20 15.45 11.09 11.65
N ALA A 21 15.00 11.59 12.80
CA ALA A 21 15.25 10.98 14.10
C ALA A 21 14.51 9.64 14.29
N GLY A 22 13.35 9.48 13.65
CA GLY A 22 12.50 8.29 13.73
C GLY A 22 11.13 8.54 13.11
N PRO A 23 10.22 7.57 13.21
CA PRO A 23 8.85 7.75 12.78
C PRO A 23 8.11 8.74 13.68
N THR A 24 6.99 9.26 13.18
CA THR A 24 6.04 10.07 13.96
C THR A 24 5.50 9.28 15.15
N GLU A 25 4.99 10.00 16.16
CA GLU A 25 4.33 9.38 17.30
C GLU A 25 3.22 8.41 16.86
N SER A 26 2.96 7.41 17.71
CA SER A 26 1.85 6.49 17.49
C SER A 26 0.55 7.05 18.09
N GLU A 27 -0.56 6.65 17.49
CA GLU A 27 -1.91 6.92 17.95
C GLU A 27 -2.80 5.71 17.79
N VAL A 28 -3.82 5.60 18.62
CA VAL A 28 -4.83 4.56 18.50
C VAL A 28 -5.88 4.99 17.47
N ALA A 29 -6.09 4.16 16.46
CA ALA A 29 -7.08 4.38 15.41
C ALA A 29 -8.11 3.24 15.36
N TRP A 30 -9.33 3.56 14.94
CA TRP A 30 -10.30 2.53 14.59
C TRP A 30 -9.82 1.76 13.38
N LEU A 31 -10.01 0.44 13.40
CA LEU A 31 -9.60 -0.43 12.29
C LEU A 31 -10.28 -0.02 10.96
N SER A 32 -11.51 0.50 11.03
CA SER A 32 -12.25 1.04 9.89
C SER A 32 -11.59 2.28 9.25
N GLU A 33 -10.75 3.00 9.98
CA GLU A 33 -10.00 4.18 9.54
C GLU A 33 -8.54 3.85 9.24
N GLY A 34 -8.18 2.57 9.37
CA GLY A 34 -6.81 2.07 9.28
C GLY A 34 -6.22 2.00 7.86
N LEU A 35 -7.05 2.09 6.82
CA LEU A 35 -6.57 1.88 5.44
C LEU A 35 -5.39 2.81 5.10
N GLY A 36 -4.28 2.19 4.67
CA GLY A 36 -3.05 2.89 4.30
C GLY A 36 -2.22 3.41 5.47
N ARG A 37 -2.69 3.28 6.72
CA ARG A 37 -1.92 3.58 7.93
C ARG A 37 -0.85 2.50 8.16
N VAL A 38 0.13 2.82 8.98
CA VAL A 38 1.25 1.92 9.28
C VAL A 38 1.20 1.52 10.75
N ALA A 39 1.24 0.23 11.02
CA ALA A 39 1.24 -0.30 12.36
C ALA A 39 2.49 0.14 13.14
N ALA A 40 2.29 0.61 14.38
CA ALA A 40 3.36 1.08 15.26
C ALA A 40 3.85 0.01 16.23
N GLU A 41 3.12 -1.09 16.36
CA GLU A 41 3.44 -2.16 17.31
C GLU A 41 3.18 -3.55 16.73
N HIS A 42 3.72 -4.55 17.41
CA HIS A 42 3.49 -5.96 17.13
C HIS A 42 2.13 -6.38 17.66
N ILE A 43 1.28 -6.92 16.79
CA ILE A 43 -0.07 -7.38 17.14
C ILE A 43 -0.17 -8.88 16.93
N THR A 44 -0.62 -9.57 17.97
CA THR A 44 -0.89 -11.02 17.94
C THR A 44 -2.39 -11.31 17.93
N SER A 45 -2.77 -12.41 17.31
CA SER A 45 -4.17 -12.84 17.32
C SER A 45 -4.62 -13.24 18.72
N PRO A 46 -5.69 -12.64 19.27
CA PRO A 46 -6.23 -13.04 20.57
C PRO A 46 -6.96 -14.38 20.54
N ILE A 47 -7.36 -14.85 19.36
CA ILE A 47 -8.13 -16.09 19.16
C ILE A 47 -7.52 -16.92 18.04
N ALA A 48 -7.89 -18.20 17.99
CA ALA A 48 -7.59 -19.06 16.84
C ALA A 48 -8.55 -18.78 15.67
N LEU A 49 -8.11 -19.04 14.42
CA LEU A 49 -8.97 -19.08 13.23
C LEU A 49 -8.90 -20.48 12.57
N PRO A 50 -10.03 -21.14 12.35
CA PRO A 50 -11.32 -20.84 12.96
C PRO A 50 -11.28 -21.01 14.50
N PRO A 51 -12.18 -20.36 15.26
CA PRO A 51 -12.14 -20.39 16.73
C PRO A 51 -12.62 -21.71 17.35
N TRP A 52 -13.16 -22.63 16.57
CA TRP A 52 -13.58 -23.98 16.92
C TRP A 52 -13.53 -24.92 15.73
N ASP A 53 -13.56 -26.23 15.97
CA ASP A 53 -13.73 -27.21 14.90
C ASP A 53 -15.11 -27.01 14.24
N ASN A 54 -15.14 -26.84 12.91
CA ASN A 54 -16.35 -26.57 12.16
C ASN A 54 -16.45 -27.38 10.87
N SER A 55 -17.66 -27.42 10.31
CA SER A 55 -17.89 -28.07 9.03
C SER A 55 -17.29 -27.28 7.88
N ALA A 56 -16.58 -27.95 6.98
CA ALA A 56 -16.09 -27.37 5.73
C ALA A 56 -17.16 -27.35 4.61
N MET A 57 -18.23 -28.14 4.78
CA MET A 57 -19.27 -28.38 3.77
C MET A 57 -20.66 -28.38 4.42
N ASP A 58 -21.70 -28.14 3.63
CA ASP A 58 -23.07 -28.49 4.04
C ASP A 58 -23.23 -30.01 3.98
N GLY A 59 -23.81 -30.57 4.99
CA GLY A 59 -23.92 -32.02 5.07
C GLY A 59 -24.47 -32.53 6.41
N TYR A 60 -23.92 -33.65 6.88
CA TYR A 60 -24.31 -34.27 8.11
C TYR A 60 -23.09 -34.63 8.95
N ALA A 61 -23.07 -34.13 10.19
CA ALA A 61 -22.09 -34.51 11.20
C ALA A 61 -22.39 -35.94 11.68
N ILE A 62 -21.38 -36.80 11.64
CA ILE A 62 -21.50 -38.25 11.87
C ILE A 62 -20.29 -38.74 12.64
N ARG A 63 -20.36 -39.99 13.05
CA ARG A 63 -19.20 -40.78 13.43
C ARG A 63 -18.68 -41.53 12.19
N ALA A 64 -17.46 -41.30 11.82
CA ALA A 64 -16.83 -41.91 10.63
C ALA A 64 -16.96 -43.45 10.65
N ALA A 65 -16.77 -44.05 11.82
CA ALA A 65 -16.91 -45.51 11.99
C ALA A 65 -18.29 -46.07 11.58
N ASP A 66 -19.34 -45.25 11.65
CA ASP A 66 -20.70 -45.69 11.27
C ASP A 66 -20.88 -45.75 9.75
N THR A 67 -19.96 -45.17 8.96
CA THR A 67 -19.98 -45.17 7.48
C THR A 67 -18.92 -46.08 6.85
N ALA A 68 -18.15 -46.81 7.65
CA ALA A 68 -17.00 -47.61 7.13
C ALA A 68 -17.39 -48.64 6.06
N ALA A 69 -18.65 -49.14 6.06
CA ALA A 69 -19.17 -50.08 5.06
C ALA A 69 -19.97 -49.39 3.95
N ALA A 70 -20.08 -48.06 3.94
CA ALA A 70 -20.89 -47.35 2.97
C ALA A 70 -20.25 -47.38 1.57
N ALA A 71 -21.06 -47.77 0.58
CA ALA A 71 -20.73 -47.77 -0.83
C ALA A 71 -21.93 -47.34 -1.67
N ASP A 72 -21.72 -46.99 -2.93
CA ASP A 72 -22.80 -46.53 -3.84
C ASP A 72 -23.91 -47.56 -4.02
N ASP A 73 -23.56 -48.83 -4.07
CA ASP A 73 -24.46 -50.00 -4.22
C ASP A 73 -24.93 -50.55 -2.86
N ALA A 74 -24.31 -50.14 -1.76
CA ALA A 74 -24.60 -50.56 -0.40
C ALA A 74 -24.55 -49.39 0.58
N PRO A 75 -25.49 -48.41 0.48
CA PRO A 75 -25.47 -47.24 1.34
C PRO A 75 -25.83 -47.59 2.79
N VAL A 76 -25.17 -46.92 3.73
CA VAL A 76 -25.47 -47.01 5.16
C VAL A 76 -26.55 -46.01 5.56
N GLN A 77 -27.55 -46.45 6.32
CA GLN A 77 -28.60 -45.56 6.80
C GLN A 77 -28.30 -45.05 8.22
N LEU A 78 -28.45 -43.72 8.40
CA LEU A 78 -28.31 -43.04 9.68
C LEU A 78 -29.60 -42.28 10.02
N GLU A 79 -30.01 -42.28 11.29
CA GLU A 79 -31.14 -41.50 11.78
C GLU A 79 -30.73 -40.02 11.93
N VAL A 80 -31.52 -39.07 11.43
CA VAL A 80 -31.28 -37.65 11.61
C VAL A 80 -31.96 -37.13 12.86
N ILE A 81 -31.16 -36.76 13.87
CA ILE A 81 -31.66 -36.41 15.21
C ILE A 81 -31.67 -34.91 15.50
N GLY A 82 -31.21 -34.10 14.59
CA GLY A 82 -31.15 -32.63 14.79
C GLY A 82 -30.48 -31.89 13.67
N GLU A 83 -30.30 -30.59 13.87
CA GLU A 83 -29.65 -29.66 12.97
C GLU A 83 -28.75 -28.68 13.74
N VAL A 84 -27.58 -28.37 13.23
CA VAL A 84 -26.68 -27.29 13.72
C VAL A 84 -26.45 -26.28 12.60
N ARG A 85 -26.77 -25.03 12.87
CA ARG A 85 -26.58 -23.91 11.96
C ARG A 85 -25.41 -23.06 12.38
N ALA A 86 -24.81 -22.33 11.42
CA ALA A 86 -23.80 -21.33 11.74
C ALA A 86 -24.35 -20.30 12.75
N GLY A 87 -23.55 -19.97 13.77
CA GLY A 87 -23.93 -19.05 14.84
C GLY A 87 -24.77 -19.66 15.96
N GLN A 88 -25.02 -20.97 15.94
CA GLN A 88 -25.72 -21.69 17.00
C GLN A 88 -24.79 -22.74 17.64
N PRO A 89 -24.68 -22.80 18.96
CA PRO A 89 -23.97 -23.89 19.61
C PRO A 89 -24.71 -25.22 19.39
N PRO A 90 -23.99 -26.34 19.21
CA PRO A 90 -24.64 -27.66 19.12
C PRO A 90 -25.21 -28.07 20.48
N ASP A 91 -26.48 -28.44 20.51
CA ASP A 91 -27.23 -28.86 21.71
C ASP A 91 -27.52 -30.37 21.74
N VAL A 92 -27.16 -31.06 20.67
CA VAL A 92 -27.40 -32.50 20.50
C VAL A 92 -26.08 -33.23 20.24
N GLU A 93 -25.92 -34.42 20.84
CA GLU A 93 -24.76 -35.29 20.67
C GLU A 93 -24.98 -36.33 19.57
N VAL A 94 -24.03 -36.51 18.65
CA VAL A 94 -24.03 -37.59 17.66
C VAL A 94 -23.68 -38.90 18.34
N ARG A 95 -24.58 -39.90 18.21
CA ARG A 95 -24.42 -41.23 18.74
C ARG A 95 -24.27 -42.26 17.62
N ARG A 96 -23.99 -43.51 17.99
CA ARG A 96 -23.89 -44.58 17.00
C ARG A 96 -25.17 -44.69 16.19
N GLY A 97 -25.05 -44.71 14.86
CA GLY A 97 -26.19 -44.84 13.94
C GLY A 97 -27.00 -43.55 13.75
N THR A 98 -26.54 -42.40 14.30
CA THR A 98 -27.23 -41.11 14.15
C THR A 98 -26.39 -40.09 13.36
N ALA A 99 -27.07 -39.10 12.80
CA ALA A 99 -26.49 -37.98 12.10
C ALA A 99 -27.18 -36.69 12.53
N ILE A 100 -26.45 -35.56 12.47
CA ILE A 100 -26.99 -34.23 12.70
C ILE A 100 -26.72 -33.41 11.42
N ARG A 101 -27.77 -32.82 10.84
CA ARG A 101 -27.61 -31.91 9.71
C ARG A 101 -26.75 -30.73 10.14
N ILE A 102 -25.74 -30.37 9.35
CA ILE A 102 -24.80 -29.31 9.69
C ILE A 102 -24.58 -28.39 8.50
N ALA A 103 -24.60 -27.10 8.74
CA ALA A 103 -24.24 -26.08 7.73
C ALA A 103 -22.75 -25.80 7.72
N THR A 104 -22.23 -25.37 6.59
CA THR A 104 -20.84 -24.91 6.45
C THR A 104 -20.51 -23.85 7.50
N GLY A 105 -19.38 -23.98 8.19
CA GLY A 105 -18.94 -23.07 9.26
C GLY A 105 -19.62 -23.31 10.63
N ALA A 106 -20.63 -24.15 10.71
CA ALA A 106 -21.23 -24.49 11.98
C ALA A 106 -20.29 -25.35 12.84
N PRO A 107 -20.29 -25.19 14.19
CA PRO A 107 -19.42 -25.96 15.06
C PRO A 107 -19.81 -27.45 15.03
N ILE A 108 -18.81 -28.32 15.09
CA ILE A 108 -18.99 -29.78 15.08
C ILE A 108 -19.69 -30.19 16.39
N PRO A 109 -20.83 -30.91 16.34
CA PRO A 109 -21.50 -31.35 17.53
C PRO A 109 -20.68 -32.43 18.27
N PRO A 110 -20.83 -32.51 19.61
CA PRO A 110 -20.22 -33.56 20.40
C PRO A 110 -20.53 -34.97 19.83
N GLY A 111 -19.55 -35.86 19.90
CA GLY A 111 -19.68 -37.24 19.41
C GLY A 111 -19.44 -37.41 17.91
N ALA A 112 -19.48 -36.34 17.10
CA ALA A 112 -19.10 -36.38 15.69
C ALA A 112 -17.58 -36.25 15.53
N ASP A 113 -17.02 -37.01 14.58
CA ASP A 113 -15.62 -36.96 14.21
C ASP A 113 -15.41 -36.77 12.70
N ALA A 114 -16.51 -36.67 11.92
CA ALA A 114 -16.49 -36.37 10.49
C ALA A 114 -17.80 -35.70 10.04
N VAL A 115 -17.75 -35.09 8.85
CA VAL A 115 -18.92 -34.60 8.12
C VAL A 115 -18.99 -35.28 6.77
N VAL A 116 -20.15 -35.88 6.46
CA VAL A 116 -20.44 -36.36 5.11
C VAL A 116 -21.11 -35.26 4.33
N PRO A 117 -20.55 -34.85 3.15
CA PRO A 117 -21.15 -33.82 2.30
C PRO A 117 -22.56 -34.23 1.83
N VAL A 118 -23.46 -33.28 1.69
CA VAL A 118 -24.85 -33.53 1.27
C VAL A 118 -24.91 -34.26 -0.07
N GLU A 119 -23.96 -34.04 -0.97
CA GLU A 119 -23.84 -34.69 -2.29
C GLU A 119 -23.65 -36.20 -2.21
N GLN A 120 -23.17 -36.68 -1.05
CA GLN A 120 -22.97 -38.13 -0.80
C GLN A 120 -24.12 -38.75 -0.01
N THR A 121 -25.24 -38.03 0.14
CA THR A 121 -26.39 -38.53 0.91
C THR A 121 -27.66 -38.49 0.10
N THR A 122 -28.60 -39.40 0.44
CA THR A 122 -29.99 -39.38 -0.01
C THR A 122 -30.91 -39.26 1.19
N PRO A 123 -31.80 -38.23 1.22
CA PRO A 123 -32.79 -38.09 2.31
C PRO A 123 -33.82 -39.21 2.24
N LEU A 124 -34.15 -39.80 3.41
CA LEU A 124 -35.12 -40.89 3.53
C LEU A 124 -36.28 -40.50 4.48
N ASP A 125 -37.44 -41.04 4.21
CA ASP A 125 -38.61 -40.97 5.11
C ASP A 125 -38.49 -41.92 6.30
N VAL A 126 -39.50 -41.95 7.19
CA VAL A 126 -39.54 -42.83 8.36
C VAL A 126 -39.55 -44.33 7.99
N SER A 127 -40.02 -44.67 6.79
CA SER A 127 -40.06 -46.06 6.27
C SER A 127 -38.77 -46.47 5.55
N GLY A 128 -37.81 -45.54 5.40
CA GLY A 128 -36.53 -45.76 4.70
C GLY A 128 -36.61 -45.59 3.17
N ASN A 129 -37.70 -45.05 2.62
CA ASN A 129 -37.82 -44.75 1.20
C ASN A 129 -37.22 -43.38 0.92
N ALA A 130 -36.70 -43.17 -0.33
CA ALA A 130 -36.15 -41.90 -0.75
C ALA A 130 -37.20 -40.77 -0.67
N ALA A 131 -36.94 -39.77 0.15
CA ALA A 131 -37.78 -38.57 0.34
C ALA A 131 -37.35 -37.42 -0.59
N GLY A 132 -36.29 -37.62 -1.42
CA GLY A 132 -35.77 -36.68 -2.38
C GLY A 132 -34.57 -37.26 -3.12
N PRO A 133 -34.05 -36.54 -4.13
CA PRO A 133 -32.88 -36.95 -4.88
C PRO A 133 -31.60 -36.90 -4.02
N ARG A 134 -30.59 -37.70 -4.37
CA ARG A 134 -29.23 -37.62 -3.83
C ARG A 134 -28.65 -36.19 -4.06
N GLY A 135 -27.92 -35.68 -3.08
CA GLY A 135 -27.30 -34.36 -3.16
C GLY A 135 -28.28 -33.20 -3.03
N ARG A 136 -29.49 -33.46 -2.49
CA ARG A 136 -30.45 -32.40 -2.25
C ARG A 136 -29.94 -31.40 -1.24
N ASP A 137 -30.15 -30.12 -1.58
CA ASP A 137 -29.81 -28.98 -0.73
C ASP A 137 -30.30 -29.18 0.72
N ALA A 138 -29.44 -28.86 1.68
CA ALA A 138 -29.67 -28.97 3.11
C ALA A 138 -30.70 -27.98 3.68
N THR A 139 -31.36 -27.18 2.84
CA THR A 139 -32.32 -26.13 3.26
C THR A 139 -33.76 -26.60 3.40
N GLY A 140 -34.08 -27.83 2.99
CA GLY A 140 -35.41 -28.42 3.11
C GLY A 140 -35.73 -28.87 4.54
N PRO A 141 -36.97 -29.42 4.79
CA PRO A 141 -37.31 -30.07 6.06
C PRO A 141 -36.31 -31.16 6.43
N LEU A 142 -36.05 -31.36 7.74
CA LEU A 142 -35.20 -32.44 8.21
C LEU A 142 -35.75 -33.78 7.73
N PRO A 143 -34.94 -34.60 7.02
CA PRO A 143 -35.36 -35.98 6.74
C PRO A 143 -35.34 -36.83 8.02
N ALA A 144 -36.13 -37.90 8.07
CA ALA A 144 -36.10 -38.81 9.22
C ALA A 144 -34.76 -39.58 9.27
N ARG A 145 -34.23 -39.93 8.09
CA ARG A 145 -32.97 -40.63 7.93
C ARG A 145 -32.24 -40.13 6.70
N ILE A 146 -30.99 -40.54 6.60
CA ILE A 146 -30.16 -40.38 5.37
C ILE A 146 -29.57 -41.74 4.98
N ALA A 147 -29.42 -41.96 3.67
CA ALA A 147 -28.57 -42.99 3.14
C ALA A 147 -27.22 -42.37 2.75
N VAL A 148 -26.13 -42.85 3.32
CA VAL A 148 -24.76 -42.41 3.04
C VAL A 148 -24.16 -43.36 2.03
N HIS A 149 -23.67 -42.81 0.89
CA HIS A 149 -23.19 -43.58 -0.26
C HIS A 149 -21.66 -43.75 -0.34
N ALA A 150 -20.92 -43.17 0.59
CA ALA A 150 -19.46 -43.31 0.64
C ALA A 150 -18.97 -43.31 2.09
N SER A 151 -17.94 -44.10 2.37
CA SER A 151 -17.24 -44.00 3.66
C SER A 151 -16.52 -42.66 3.81
N VAL A 152 -16.50 -42.13 5.01
CA VAL A 152 -15.83 -40.88 5.37
C VAL A 152 -14.78 -41.20 6.44
N GLU A 153 -13.57 -40.72 6.22
CA GLU A 153 -12.50 -40.86 7.21
C GLU A 153 -12.65 -39.88 8.39
N PRO A 154 -12.15 -40.21 9.58
CA PRO A 154 -12.12 -39.30 10.72
C PRO A 154 -11.45 -37.96 10.33
N GLY A 155 -12.10 -36.85 10.66
CA GLY A 155 -11.71 -35.51 10.26
C GLY A 155 -12.16 -35.08 8.85
N GLY A 156 -12.83 -35.97 8.10
CA GLY A 156 -13.35 -35.68 6.76
C GLY A 156 -14.29 -34.47 6.77
N SER A 157 -14.12 -33.57 5.82
CA SER A 157 -14.90 -32.33 5.66
C SER A 157 -15.00 -31.45 6.91
N MET A 158 -13.99 -31.48 7.78
CA MET A 158 -13.87 -30.62 8.96
C MET A 158 -12.72 -29.67 8.83
N ARG A 159 -12.89 -28.45 9.36
CA ARG A 159 -11.79 -27.50 9.61
C ARG A 159 -11.50 -27.50 11.10
N ARG A 160 -10.26 -27.79 11.45
CA ARG A 160 -9.84 -27.82 12.86
C ARG A 160 -9.65 -26.40 13.39
N MET A 161 -9.96 -26.19 14.66
CA MET A 161 -9.63 -24.97 15.39
C MET A 161 -8.18 -24.60 15.17
N GLY A 162 -7.92 -23.34 14.78
CA GLY A 162 -6.56 -22.83 14.54
C GLY A 162 -5.85 -23.36 13.29
N SER A 163 -6.56 -24.07 12.39
CA SER A 163 -5.94 -24.59 11.16
C SER A 163 -5.47 -23.51 10.19
N ASP A 164 -6.02 -22.30 10.26
CA ASP A 164 -5.55 -21.14 9.52
C ASP A 164 -4.56 -20.32 10.38
N LEU A 165 -4.95 -19.99 11.62
CA LEU A 165 -4.18 -19.17 12.53
C LEU A 165 -4.35 -19.61 13.98
N ALA A 166 -3.25 -19.93 14.66
CA ALA A 166 -3.28 -20.23 16.10
C ALA A 166 -3.40 -18.94 16.93
N ALA A 167 -4.05 -19.02 18.08
CA ALA A 167 -4.05 -17.92 19.05
C ALA A 167 -2.60 -17.59 19.48
N GLY A 168 -2.29 -16.31 19.65
CA GLY A 168 -0.94 -15.83 19.97
C GLY A 168 0.01 -15.70 18.77
N THR A 169 -0.41 -16.12 17.57
CA THR A 169 0.41 -15.90 16.35
C THR A 169 0.43 -14.43 15.99
N ALA A 170 1.61 -13.93 15.61
CA ALA A 170 1.78 -12.59 15.08
C ALA A 170 1.01 -12.42 13.77
N ILE A 171 0.21 -11.37 13.68
CA ILE A 171 -0.61 -11.06 12.50
C ILE A 171 -0.24 -9.73 11.86
N ILE A 172 0.33 -8.80 12.63
CA ILE A 172 0.79 -7.50 12.15
C ILE A 172 2.12 -7.19 12.85
N GLU A 173 3.13 -6.85 12.06
CA GLU A 173 4.43 -6.38 12.55
C GLU A 173 4.50 -4.84 12.48
N PRO A 174 5.30 -4.17 13.34
CA PRO A 174 5.56 -2.74 13.20
C PRO A 174 6.08 -2.44 11.78
N GLY A 175 5.63 -1.34 11.20
CA GLY A 175 5.98 -0.97 9.82
C GLY A 175 5.08 -1.59 8.73
N THR A 176 4.18 -2.50 9.09
CA THR A 176 3.21 -3.09 8.16
C THR A 176 2.16 -2.06 7.77
N GLN A 177 1.98 -1.84 6.47
CA GLN A 177 0.87 -1.03 5.96
C GLN A 177 -0.45 -1.80 6.07
N LEU A 178 -1.47 -1.19 6.65
CA LEU A 178 -2.82 -1.75 6.78
C LEU A 178 -3.52 -1.74 5.42
N THR A 179 -3.46 -2.88 4.74
CA THR A 179 -4.19 -3.16 3.50
C THR A 179 -5.60 -3.69 3.81
N PRO A 180 -6.54 -3.74 2.84
CA PRO A 180 -7.84 -4.36 3.05
C PRO A 180 -7.75 -5.80 3.58
N ALA A 181 -6.75 -6.59 3.14
CA ALA A 181 -6.55 -7.96 3.62
C ALA A 181 -6.09 -8.00 5.08
N VAL A 182 -5.15 -7.13 5.48
CA VAL A 182 -4.67 -7.00 6.86
C VAL A 182 -5.81 -6.54 7.79
N ILE A 183 -6.60 -5.55 7.35
CA ILE A 183 -7.78 -5.08 8.07
C ILE A 183 -8.80 -6.22 8.23
N GLY A 184 -9.06 -6.97 7.18
CA GLY A 184 -9.97 -8.12 7.22
C GLY A 184 -9.51 -9.21 8.20
N LEU A 185 -8.21 -9.53 8.22
CA LEU A 185 -7.63 -10.47 9.18
C LEU A 185 -7.75 -9.96 10.61
N ALA A 186 -7.38 -8.71 10.87
CA ALA A 186 -7.46 -8.09 12.20
C ALA A 186 -8.92 -8.08 12.72
N ALA A 187 -9.88 -7.70 11.88
CA ALA A 187 -11.30 -7.75 12.22
C ALA A 187 -11.78 -9.20 12.45
N GLY A 188 -11.30 -10.15 11.65
CA GLY A 188 -11.64 -11.58 11.77
C GLY A 188 -11.21 -12.21 13.10
N VAL A 189 -10.18 -11.65 13.74
CA VAL A 189 -9.75 -12.07 15.09
C VAL A 189 -10.31 -11.19 16.20
N GLY A 190 -11.25 -10.29 15.90
CA GLY A 190 -11.99 -9.49 16.88
C GLY A 190 -11.31 -8.19 17.29
N LEU A 191 -10.33 -7.69 16.56
CA LEU A 191 -9.73 -6.39 16.82
C LEU A 191 -10.64 -5.28 16.28
N GLU A 192 -10.81 -4.21 17.07
CA GLU A 192 -11.54 -3.01 16.68
C GLU A 192 -10.61 -1.80 16.53
N LEU A 193 -9.52 -1.80 17.29
CA LEU A 193 -8.54 -0.72 17.36
C LEU A 193 -7.16 -1.25 17.03
N VAL A 194 -6.33 -0.39 16.45
CA VAL A 194 -4.92 -0.65 16.15
C VAL A 194 -4.07 0.55 16.53
N ASN A 195 -2.84 0.30 16.98
CA ASN A 195 -1.87 1.36 17.23
C ASN A 195 -1.07 1.59 15.94
N VAL A 196 -1.13 2.81 15.41
CA VAL A 196 -0.55 3.17 14.12
C VAL A 196 0.28 4.45 14.26
N HIS A 197 1.28 4.62 13.40
CA HIS A 197 1.99 5.89 13.31
C HIS A 197 1.07 6.99 12.79
N ARG A 198 1.15 8.18 13.38
CA ARG A 198 0.47 9.38 12.88
C ARG A 198 1.01 9.71 11.48
N ARG A 199 0.12 10.11 10.57
CA ARG A 199 0.56 10.59 9.25
C ARG A 199 1.38 11.87 9.41
N PRO A 200 2.60 11.96 8.82
CA PRO A 200 3.38 13.19 8.90
C PRO A 200 2.64 14.35 8.23
N HIS A 201 2.52 15.47 8.92
CA HIS A 201 1.96 16.73 8.40
C HIS A 201 2.99 17.38 7.47
N VAL A 202 2.57 17.78 6.27
CA VAL A 202 3.45 18.29 5.24
C VAL A 202 2.89 19.57 4.65
N GLY A 203 3.57 20.69 4.92
CA GLY A 203 3.24 21.97 4.29
C GLY A 203 3.71 22.00 2.83
N VAL A 204 2.83 22.38 1.90
CA VAL A 204 3.13 22.52 0.47
C VAL A 204 2.98 23.97 0.05
N LEU A 205 4.07 24.56 -0.45
CA LEU A 205 4.15 25.93 -0.92
C LEU A 205 4.59 25.99 -2.39
N ALA A 206 3.84 26.64 -3.25
CA ALA A 206 4.29 27.01 -4.59
C ALA A 206 4.88 28.44 -4.59
N THR A 207 5.94 28.71 -5.37
CA THR A 207 6.50 30.04 -5.54
C THR A 207 6.65 30.41 -7.01
N GLY A 208 6.56 31.70 -7.31
CA GLY A 208 6.76 32.26 -8.65
C GLY A 208 5.82 33.42 -8.91
N ASP A 209 6.37 34.53 -9.38
CA ASP A 209 5.55 35.71 -9.76
C ASP A 209 4.64 35.43 -10.96
N GLU A 210 4.91 34.37 -11.73
CA GLU A 210 4.07 33.89 -12.82
C GLU A 210 2.94 32.96 -12.36
N VAL A 211 3.05 32.34 -11.17
CA VAL A 211 2.12 31.29 -10.74
C VAL A 211 0.79 31.88 -10.28
N ARG A 212 -0.31 31.37 -10.77
CA ARG A 212 -1.67 31.81 -10.47
C ARG A 212 -2.47 30.70 -9.83
N GLY A 213 -3.14 31.02 -8.73
CA GLY A 213 -4.05 30.13 -8.03
C GLY A 213 -5.34 29.86 -8.80
N ARG A 214 -6.09 28.88 -8.33
CA ARG A 214 -7.37 28.49 -8.92
C ARG A 214 -8.34 29.69 -9.01
N GLY A 215 -8.85 29.92 -10.22
CA GLY A 215 -9.82 31.00 -10.49
C GLY A 215 -9.22 32.38 -10.64
N ALA A 216 -7.90 32.55 -10.49
CA ALA A 216 -7.23 33.83 -10.76
C ALA A 216 -7.07 34.04 -12.27
N GLU A 217 -7.11 35.31 -12.71
CA GLU A 217 -6.78 35.67 -14.09
C GLU A 217 -5.31 35.42 -14.40
N LEU A 218 -5.02 34.76 -15.51
CA LEU A 218 -3.65 34.45 -15.91
C LEU A 218 -2.88 35.71 -16.37
N GLY A 219 -3.60 36.66 -17.00
CA GLY A 219 -2.95 37.82 -17.61
C GLY A 219 -2.03 37.42 -18.77
N ALA A 220 -1.09 38.30 -19.12
CA ALA A 220 -0.19 38.08 -20.25
C ALA A 220 1.00 37.14 -19.95
N ALA A 221 1.33 36.91 -18.69
CA ALA A 221 2.52 36.17 -18.28
C ALA A 221 2.25 35.16 -17.13
N GLY A 222 1.02 34.99 -16.72
CA GLY A 222 0.68 34.04 -15.65
C GLY A 222 0.45 32.63 -16.18
N ILE A 223 0.79 31.65 -15.37
CA ILE A 223 0.53 30.22 -15.60
C ILE A 223 -0.25 29.64 -14.42
N PRO A 224 -1.14 28.65 -14.65
CA PRO A 224 -1.80 27.97 -13.54
C PRO A 224 -0.80 27.23 -12.64
N ASP A 225 -1.07 27.21 -11.33
CA ASP A 225 -0.33 26.36 -10.39
C ASP A 225 -0.58 24.88 -10.69
N ALA A 226 0.43 24.21 -11.22
CA ALA A 226 0.41 22.78 -11.46
C ALA A 226 1.11 21.99 -10.37
N ASN A 227 2.13 22.57 -9.74
CA ASN A 227 2.96 21.88 -8.75
C ASN A 227 2.26 21.74 -7.40
N GLY A 228 1.57 22.76 -6.92
CA GLY A 228 0.86 22.73 -5.64
C GLY A 228 -0.11 21.55 -5.55
N PRO A 229 -1.13 21.47 -6.43
CA PRO A 229 -2.06 20.34 -6.44
C PRO A 229 -1.39 18.96 -6.67
N ALA A 230 -0.37 18.88 -7.53
CA ALA A 230 0.37 17.64 -7.76
C ALA A 230 1.13 17.19 -6.51
N LEU A 231 1.84 18.10 -5.84
CA LEU A 231 2.57 17.80 -4.61
C LEU A 231 1.63 17.39 -3.46
N MET A 232 0.47 18.05 -3.32
CA MET A 232 -0.55 17.65 -2.35
C MET A 232 -0.96 16.20 -2.54
N ALA A 233 -1.28 15.81 -3.79
CA ALA A 233 -1.64 14.44 -4.13
C ALA A 233 -0.47 13.45 -3.90
N MET A 234 0.77 13.84 -4.23
CA MET A 234 1.96 13.02 -4.04
C MET A 234 2.28 12.80 -2.55
N VAL A 235 2.09 13.80 -1.71
CA VAL A 235 2.21 13.68 -0.25
C VAL A 235 1.19 12.68 0.30
N GLU A 236 -0.07 12.79 -0.11
CA GLU A 236 -1.12 11.86 0.30
C GLU A 236 -0.81 10.43 -0.15
N ALA A 237 -0.39 10.23 -1.41
CA ALA A 237 0.02 8.94 -1.95
C ALA A 237 1.29 8.38 -1.26
N ALA A 238 2.13 9.23 -0.67
CA ALA A 238 3.28 8.81 0.14
C ALA A 238 2.91 8.45 1.58
N GLY A 239 1.65 8.64 2.00
CA GLY A 239 1.17 8.36 3.36
C GLY A 239 1.21 9.56 4.30
N GLY A 240 1.55 10.76 3.81
CA GLY A 240 1.50 12.01 4.56
C GLY A 240 0.12 12.66 4.60
N TYR A 241 -0.01 13.69 5.42
CA TYR A 241 -1.17 14.58 5.46
C TYR A 241 -0.77 15.95 4.89
N PRO A 242 -1.21 16.31 3.67
CA PRO A 242 -0.80 17.53 3.03
C PRO A 242 -1.60 18.73 3.51
N ASP A 243 -0.91 19.82 3.82
CA ASP A 243 -1.49 21.13 4.10
C ASP A 243 -1.00 22.15 3.08
N THR A 244 -1.92 22.93 2.50
CA THR A 244 -1.52 23.97 1.56
C THR A 244 -1.05 25.22 2.30
N LEU A 245 0.17 25.65 2.03
CA LEU A 245 0.69 26.97 2.42
C LEU A 245 0.40 28.03 1.34
N GLY A 246 -0.26 27.63 0.25
CA GLY A 246 -0.68 28.51 -0.84
C GLY A 246 0.42 28.79 -1.85
N ILE A 247 0.34 29.99 -2.46
CA ILE A 247 1.31 30.47 -3.44
C ILE A 247 1.95 31.74 -2.86
N ALA A 248 3.27 31.81 -2.89
CA ALA A 248 4.03 33.00 -2.53
C ALA A 248 4.59 33.67 -3.79
N ALA A 249 4.58 35.00 -3.79
CA ALA A 249 5.39 35.76 -4.75
C ALA A 249 6.87 35.55 -4.46
N ASP A 250 7.74 35.79 -5.45
CA ASP A 250 9.20 35.69 -5.31
C ASP A 250 9.77 36.84 -4.46
N ARG A 251 9.21 37.01 -3.26
CA ARG A 251 9.60 38.00 -2.26
C ARG A 251 9.92 37.32 -0.93
N PHE A 252 11.02 37.70 -0.34
CA PHE A 252 11.52 37.13 0.92
C PHE A 252 10.46 37.10 2.01
N ASP A 253 9.79 38.22 2.30
CA ASP A 253 8.81 38.31 3.37
C ASP A 253 7.59 37.40 3.15
N ASP A 254 7.18 37.20 1.90
CA ASP A 254 6.02 36.38 1.53
C ASP A 254 6.34 34.88 1.74
N VAL A 255 7.46 34.42 1.19
CA VAL A 255 7.96 33.05 1.35
C VAL A 255 8.23 32.75 2.82
N ARG A 256 8.90 33.66 3.52
CA ARG A 256 9.20 33.56 4.95
C ARG A 256 7.94 33.41 5.79
N ALA A 257 6.92 34.25 5.55
CA ALA A 257 5.66 34.20 6.32
C ALA A 257 4.94 32.85 6.16
N ARG A 258 4.95 32.28 4.94
CA ARG A 258 4.32 30.98 4.66
C ARG A 258 5.07 29.83 5.32
N ILE A 259 6.41 29.83 5.25
CA ILE A 259 7.24 28.83 5.93
C ILE A 259 7.02 28.89 7.44
N CYS A 260 7.06 30.12 8.02
CA CYS A 260 6.78 30.31 9.44
C CYS A 260 5.42 29.74 9.86
N ALA A 261 4.38 29.97 9.05
CA ALA A 261 3.05 29.42 9.33
C ALA A 261 3.06 27.88 9.35
N GLY A 262 3.74 27.21 8.41
CA GLY A 262 3.88 25.77 8.41
C GLY A 262 4.65 25.23 9.64
N LEU A 263 5.74 25.91 10.02
CA LEU A 263 6.51 25.55 11.23
C LEU A 263 5.68 25.69 12.52
N VAL A 264 4.95 26.79 12.65
CA VAL A 264 4.07 27.03 13.81
C VAL A 264 2.91 26.03 13.86
N ALA A 265 2.42 25.61 12.70
CA ALA A 265 1.40 24.55 12.60
C ALA A 265 1.92 23.16 12.96
N GLY A 266 3.24 22.99 13.17
CA GLY A 266 3.85 21.72 13.58
C GLY A 266 4.05 20.74 12.42
N ALA A 267 4.29 21.24 11.20
CA ALA A 267 4.60 20.39 10.06
C ALA A 267 5.91 19.61 10.29
N GLU A 268 5.92 18.29 10.05
CA GLU A 268 7.14 17.48 10.05
C GLU A 268 8.00 17.71 8.80
N ALA A 269 7.36 18.17 7.70
CA ALA A 269 8.08 18.56 6.48
C ALA A 269 7.41 19.77 5.81
N ILE A 270 8.21 20.61 5.16
CA ILE A 270 7.72 21.68 4.29
C ILE A 270 8.38 21.51 2.93
N ILE A 271 7.55 21.46 1.88
CA ILE A 271 7.96 21.35 0.50
C ILE A 271 7.70 22.70 -0.20
N VAL A 272 8.73 23.28 -0.78
CA VAL A 272 8.62 24.50 -1.59
C VAL A 272 8.97 24.14 -3.03
N SER A 273 8.07 24.43 -3.96
CA SER A 273 8.30 24.26 -5.40
C SER A 273 8.52 25.59 -6.09
N GLY A 274 9.66 25.72 -6.75
CA GLY A 274 10.14 26.96 -7.34
C GLY A 274 11.19 27.68 -6.46
N GLY A 275 11.80 28.74 -6.97
CA GLY A 275 12.73 29.58 -6.22
C GLY A 275 14.05 28.92 -5.75
N VAL A 276 14.40 27.72 -6.24
CA VAL A 276 15.64 26.99 -5.84
C VAL A 276 16.69 26.93 -6.97
N SER A 277 16.70 27.91 -7.83
CA SER A 277 17.70 28.00 -8.90
C SER A 277 19.02 28.63 -8.40
N VAL A 278 20.13 28.33 -9.08
CA VAL A 278 21.46 28.94 -8.78
C VAL A 278 21.55 30.42 -9.12
N GLY A 279 20.42 31.10 -9.29
CA GLY A 279 20.38 32.54 -9.60
C GLY A 279 20.68 33.45 -8.39
N PRO A 280 21.00 34.70 -8.62
CA PRO A 280 21.31 35.68 -7.55
C PRO A 280 20.09 36.03 -6.68
N TYR A 281 18.89 35.57 -7.01
CA TYR A 281 17.62 35.84 -6.32
C TYR A 281 17.00 34.59 -5.77
N ASP A 282 17.75 33.79 -4.99
CA ASP A 282 17.24 32.58 -4.35
C ASP A 282 16.51 32.89 -3.05
N VAL A 283 15.33 33.48 -3.20
CA VAL A 283 14.47 33.94 -2.10
C VAL A 283 14.10 32.82 -1.14
N VAL A 284 13.90 31.60 -1.68
CA VAL A 284 13.51 30.42 -0.89
C VAL A 284 14.66 30.00 0.03
N ARG A 285 15.87 29.96 -0.49
CA ARG A 285 17.06 29.61 0.29
C ARG A 285 17.27 30.61 1.46
N ASP A 286 17.14 31.90 1.18
CA ASP A 286 17.38 32.93 2.19
C ASP A 286 16.25 32.90 3.26
N ALA A 287 14.99 32.63 2.85
CA ALA A 287 13.88 32.42 3.77
C ALA A 287 14.07 31.18 4.66
N PHE A 288 14.57 30.09 4.11
CA PHE A 288 14.87 28.89 4.88
C PHE A 288 15.96 29.10 5.93
N ARG A 289 17.02 29.88 5.58
CA ARG A 289 18.13 30.16 6.49
C ARG A 289 17.73 30.92 7.75
N GLU A 290 16.62 31.63 7.72
CA GLU A 290 16.11 32.33 8.92
C GLU A 290 15.63 31.36 10.00
N PHE A 291 15.15 30.18 9.61
CA PHE A 291 14.55 29.20 10.53
C PHE A 291 15.46 27.99 10.83
N GLY A 292 16.56 27.83 10.10
CA GLY A 292 17.45 26.70 10.29
C GLY A 292 18.58 26.61 9.29
N GLU A 293 19.15 25.41 9.18
CA GLU A 293 20.24 25.13 8.27
C GLU A 293 19.71 24.58 6.96
N ILE A 294 20.18 25.12 5.84
CA ILE A 294 19.85 24.64 4.51
C ILE A 294 21.09 24.54 3.63
N GLU A 295 21.20 23.49 2.89
CA GLU A 295 22.17 23.31 1.83
C GLU A 295 21.47 23.28 0.47
N LEU A 296 22.00 24.04 -0.48
CA LEU A 296 21.63 23.90 -1.88
C LEU A 296 22.51 22.83 -2.51
N TRP A 297 21.91 21.75 -2.95
CA TRP A 297 22.63 20.67 -3.60
C TRP A 297 22.45 20.70 -5.10
N ARG A 298 23.51 20.30 -5.78
CA ARG A 298 23.48 19.96 -7.19
C ARG A 298 23.58 18.44 -7.27
N VAL A 299 22.46 17.77 -7.51
CA VAL A 299 22.41 16.30 -7.56
C VAL A 299 22.64 15.83 -9.00
N ALA A 300 23.34 14.72 -9.16
CA ALA A 300 23.63 14.07 -10.43
C ALA A 300 22.39 13.36 -10.99
N VAL A 301 21.33 14.12 -11.28
CA VAL A 301 20.03 13.63 -11.76
C VAL A 301 19.54 14.46 -12.94
N GLN A 302 18.74 13.84 -13.81
CA GLN A 302 18.04 14.47 -14.93
C GLN A 302 16.66 13.84 -15.13
N PRO A 303 15.58 14.68 -15.05
CA PRO A 303 15.54 16.09 -14.65
C PRO A 303 15.67 16.25 -13.13
N GLY A 304 15.94 17.47 -12.64
CA GLY A 304 15.89 17.76 -11.18
C GLY A 304 17.24 18.09 -10.54
N LYS A 305 18.23 18.55 -11.31
CA LYS A 305 19.59 18.87 -10.82
C LYS A 305 19.64 19.80 -9.59
N PRO A 306 18.93 20.96 -9.53
CA PRO A 306 18.88 21.78 -8.32
C PRO A 306 17.94 21.15 -7.32
N PHE A 307 18.39 21.04 -6.08
CA PHE A 307 17.62 20.53 -4.95
C PHE A 307 18.14 21.19 -3.67
N ALA A 308 17.23 21.69 -2.84
CA ALA A 308 17.58 22.25 -1.55
C ALA A 308 17.02 21.35 -0.45
N PHE A 309 17.84 21.11 0.56
CA PHE A 309 17.44 20.34 1.74
C PHE A 309 18.00 20.96 3.00
N GLY A 310 17.24 20.90 4.07
CA GLY A 310 17.67 21.36 5.37
C GLY A 310 16.66 21.00 6.46
N THR A 311 16.91 21.54 7.64
CA THR A 311 16.05 21.38 8.80
C THR A 311 15.77 22.74 9.44
N ALA A 312 14.59 22.92 9.97
CA ALA A 312 14.18 24.15 10.63
C ALA A 312 13.41 23.88 11.91
N ARG A 313 13.31 24.92 12.75
CA ARG A 313 12.48 24.92 13.96
C ARG A 313 11.54 26.11 13.94
N ALA A 314 10.39 25.94 14.59
CA ALA A 314 9.48 27.06 14.77
C ALA A 314 10.13 28.19 15.57
N PRO A 315 9.75 29.46 15.34
CA PRO A 315 10.26 30.59 16.14
C PRO A 315 10.02 30.35 17.65
N GLY A 316 11.09 30.46 18.44
CA GLY A 316 11.07 30.24 19.88
C GLY A 316 11.29 28.77 20.31
N ASP A 317 11.39 27.83 19.38
CA ASP A 317 11.83 26.46 19.67
C ASP A 317 13.36 26.40 19.67
N ASP A 318 13.95 26.22 20.84
CA ASP A 318 15.41 26.14 21.05
C ASP A 318 15.97 24.72 20.88
N GLY A 319 15.10 23.76 20.54
CA GLY A 319 15.49 22.35 20.38
C GLY A 319 15.75 21.61 21.67
N SER A 320 15.38 22.16 22.82
CA SER A 320 15.56 21.50 24.12
C SER A 320 14.58 20.35 24.34
N ASP A 321 13.46 20.32 23.62
CA ASP A 321 12.49 19.25 23.67
C ASP A 321 12.81 18.15 22.63
N PRO A 322 13.31 16.97 23.05
CA PRO A 322 13.65 15.88 22.15
C PRO A 322 12.42 15.26 21.48
N SER A 323 11.21 15.47 22.01
CA SER A 323 9.96 14.99 21.38
C SER A 323 9.55 15.83 20.14
N ARG A 324 10.19 16.99 19.94
CA ARG A 324 9.98 17.87 18.80
C ARG A 324 11.19 17.86 17.86
N PRO A 325 11.30 16.86 16.97
CA PRO A 325 12.35 16.87 15.96
C PRO A 325 12.22 18.11 15.06
N PRO A 326 13.32 18.57 14.44
CA PRO A 326 13.25 19.66 13.50
C PRO A 326 12.41 19.29 12.27
N THR A 327 11.68 20.27 11.72
CA THR A 327 10.94 20.13 10.46
C THR A 327 11.92 19.96 9.30
N LEU A 328 11.68 19.00 8.41
CA LEU A 328 12.43 18.82 7.18
C LEU A 328 12.02 19.88 6.16
N LEU A 329 12.99 20.54 5.54
CA LEU A 329 12.76 21.51 4.48
C LEU A 329 13.22 20.97 3.15
N PHE A 330 12.32 20.93 2.17
CA PHE A 330 12.59 20.51 0.81
C PHE A 330 12.31 21.63 -0.17
N GLY A 331 13.34 22.07 -0.89
CA GLY A 331 13.20 22.99 -2.02
C GLY A 331 13.32 22.21 -3.33
N LEU A 332 12.26 22.17 -4.11
CA LEU A 332 12.16 21.43 -5.36
C LEU A 332 12.18 22.39 -6.56
N PRO A 333 12.66 21.93 -7.75
CA PRO A 333 12.64 22.74 -8.97
C PRO A 333 11.23 23.23 -9.32
N GLY A 334 11.11 24.35 -10.04
CA GLY A 334 9.82 24.87 -10.54
C GLY A 334 9.25 24.08 -11.71
N ASN A 335 10.08 23.43 -12.55
CA ASN A 335 9.61 22.62 -13.66
C ASN A 335 8.88 21.37 -13.17
N PRO A 336 7.63 21.11 -13.60
CA PRO A 336 6.76 20.08 -13.01
C PRO A 336 7.33 18.66 -13.02
N VAL A 337 7.97 18.24 -14.11
CA VAL A 337 8.58 16.90 -14.18
C VAL A 337 9.81 16.81 -13.28
N SER A 338 10.58 17.89 -13.15
CA SER A 338 11.70 17.93 -12.19
C SER A 338 11.21 17.84 -10.76
N THR A 339 10.13 18.56 -10.43
CA THR A 339 9.45 18.51 -9.12
C THR A 339 9.01 17.09 -8.80
N PHE A 340 8.34 16.44 -9.76
CA PHE A 340 7.89 15.06 -9.62
C PHE A 340 9.05 14.09 -9.34
N VAL A 341 10.09 14.12 -10.17
CA VAL A 341 11.24 13.21 -10.04
C VAL A 341 11.99 13.45 -8.73
N THR A 342 12.24 14.69 -8.34
CA THR A 342 12.92 14.99 -7.07
C THR A 342 12.07 14.63 -5.86
N PHE A 343 10.75 14.77 -5.94
CA PHE A 343 9.85 14.27 -4.91
C PHE A 343 9.98 12.75 -4.75
N GLU A 344 9.88 11.97 -5.83
CA GLU A 344 9.98 10.50 -5.78
C GLU A 344 11.34 10.03 -5.26
N LEU A 345 12.41 10.77 -5.57
CA LEU A 345 13.76 10.41 -5.15
C LEU A 345 14.06 10.70 -3.67
N PHE A 346 13.54 11.81 -3.13
CA PHE A 346 13.99 12.34 -1.84
C PHE A 346 12.85 12.56 -0.85
N VAL A 347 11.73 13.13 -1.29
CA VAL A 347 10.63 13.48 -0.38
C VAL A 347 9.80 12.25 -0.04
N ARG A 348 9.38 11.48 -1.05
CA ARG A 348 8.59 10.26 -0.82
C ARG A 348 9.26 9.31 0.17
N PRO A 349 10.52 8.88 0.01
CA PRO A 349 11.15 7.97 0.96
C PRO A 349 11.31 8.59 2.36
N ALA A 350 11.53 9.91 2.46
CA ALA A 350 11.56 10.61 3.74
C ALA A 350 10.21 10.59 4.45
N LEU A 351 9.11 10.90 3.74
CA LEU A 351 7.77 10.88 4.30
C LEU A 351 7.34 9.47 4.71
N ARG A 352 7.67 8.45 3.91
CA ARG A 352 7.37 7.07 4.26
C ARG A 352 8.17 6.61 5.49
N ARG A 353 9.43 7.01 5.61
CA ARG A 353 10.22 6.74 6.81
C ARG A 353 9.67 7.44 8.05
N LEU A 354 9.25 8.71 7.93
CA LEU A 354 8.52 9.43 8.99
C LEU A 354 7.19 8.75 9.32
N GLY A 355 6.48 8.20 8.33
CA GLY A 355 5.23 7.46 8.51
C GLY A 355 5.41 6.04 9.06
N GLY A 356 6.64 5.61 9.37
CA GLY A 356 6.95 4.32 9.99
C GLY A 356 6.94 3.13 9.05
N PHE A 357 6.97 3.32 7.73
CA PHE A 357 7.04 2.21 6.77
C PHE A 357 8.36 1.45 6.87
N HIS A 358 8.34 0.16 6.57
CA HIS A 358 9.54 -0.66 6.39
C HIS A 358 10.45 -0.11 5.29
N ASP A 359 11.75 -0.36 5.40
CA ASP A 359 12.76 0.16 4.46
C ASP A 359 12.53 -0.31 3.01
N ASP A 360 12.01 -1.51 2.78
CA ASP A 360 11.66 -2.04 1.46
C ASP A 360 10.43 -1.35 0.84
N ALA A 361 9.59 -0.74 1.66
CA ALA A 361 8.41 0.00 1.25
C ALA A 361 8.64 1.51 1.04
N LEU A 362 9.86 2.04 1.25
CA LEU A 362 10.15 3.47 1.11
C LEU A 362 10.09 3.94 -0.35
N TYR A 363 10.44 3.07 -1.27
CA TYR A 363 10.59 3.37 -2.70
C TYR A 363 9.46 2.81 -3.54
N ARG A 364 9.42 3.19 -4.80
CA ARG A 364 8.53 2.62 -5.80
C ARG A 364 8.93 1.17 -6.11
N PRO A 365 7.97 0.31 -6.49
CA PRO A 365 8.30 -1.03 -6.97
C PRO A 365 9.22 -0.95 -8.19
N ILE A 366 10.25 -1.78 -8.17
CA ILE A 366 11.28 -1.85 -9.23
C ILE A 366 11.03 -3.09 -10.07
N ASP A 367 11.24 -2.93 -11.40
CA ASP A 367 11.15 -4.00 -12.38
C ASP A 367 12.28 -3.85 -13.41
N ARG A 368 12.33 -4.74 -14.38
CA ARG A 368 13.27 -4.69 -15.51
C ARG A 368 12.54 -4.46 -16.81
N ALA A 369 13.09 -3.59 -17.65
CA ALA A 369 12.55 -3.30 -18.97
C ALA A 369 13.63 -3.36 -20.05
N VAL A 370 13.16 -3.54 -21.29
CA VAL A 370 13.95 -3.33 -22.48
C VAL A 370 13.44 -2.08 -23.18
N LEU A 371 14.32 -1.13 -23.48
CA LEU A 371 13.95 0.08 -24.21
C LEU A 371 13.56 -0.25 -25.65
N ALA A 372 12.44 0.26 -26.11
CA ALA A 372 12.01 0.20 -27.51
C ALA A 372 12.62 1.32 -28.35
N ASP A 373 12.97 2.42 -27.71
CA ASP A 373 13.46 3.66 -28.34
C ASP A 373 14.88 3.98 -27.87
N ASP A 374 15.62 4.71 -28.71
CA ASP A 374 16.90 5.31 -28.31
C ASP A 374 16.66 6.44 -27.29
N VAL A 375 17.47 6.49 -26.24
CA VAL A 375 17.38 7.49 -25.18
C VAL A 375 18.71 8.22 -25.06
N THR A 376 18.65 9.57 -25.05
CA THR A 376 19.82 10.41 -24.79
C THR A 376 19.60 11.20 -23.51
N THR A 377 20.60 11.17 -22.62
CA THR A 377 20.63 11.90 -21.34
C THR A 377 21.93 12.72 -21.25
N SER A 378 22.10 13.46 -20.17
CA SER A 378 23.38 14.17 -19.92
C SER A 378 24.34 13.24 -19.20
N SER A 379 25.52 13.03 -19.76
CA SER A 379 26.61 12.28 -19.13
C SER A 379 26.88 12.72 -17.68
N GLY A 380 27.16 11.76 -16.82
CA GLY A 380 27.42 11.99 -15.40
C GLY A 380 26.16 12.31 -14.57
N ARG A 381 24.97 12.03 -15.11
CA ARG A 381 23.69 12.19 -14.39
C ARG A 381 22.78 10.99 -14.61
N ARG A 382 22.22 10.48 -13.54
CA ARG A 382 21.17 9.46 -13.62
C ARG A 382 19.92 10.04 -14.28
N GLY A 383 19.51 9.44 -15.39
CA GLY A 383 18.33 9.86 -16.14
C GLY A 383 17.06 9.18 -15.63
N PHE A 384 15.96 9.94 -15.56
CA PHE A 384 14.61 9.40 -15.27
C PHE A 384 13.69 9.78 -16.43
N VAL A 385 13.47 8.84 -17.32
CA VAL A 385 12.66 9.04 -18.53
C VAL A 385 11.28 8.44 -18.36
N ARG A 386 10.25 9.15 -18.82
CA ARG A 386 8.85 8.74 -18.76
C ARG A 386 8.59 7.71 -19.83
N VAL A 387 8.06 6.56 -19.44
CA VAL A 387 7.79 5.47 -20.37
C VAL A 387 6.39 4.90 -20.15
N PHE A 388 5.80 4.38 -21.22
CA PHE A 388 4.67 3.46 -21.14
C PHE A 388 5.14 2.06 -21.56
N VAL A 389 4.41 1.02 -21.15
CA VAL A 389 4.77 -0.36 -21.43
C VAL A 389 3.73 -1.04 -22.31
N ASP A 390 4.18 -2.02 -23.10
CA ASP A 390 3.27 -2.86 -23.87
C ASP A 390 2.35 -3.66 -22.96
N ARG A 391 1.05 -3.69 -23.32
CA ARG A 391 0.01 -4.40 -22.58
C ARG A 391 -0.73 -5.37 -23.50
N ASP A 392 -1.26 -6.42 -22.91
CA ASP A 392 -2.16 -7.33 -23.62
C ASP A 392 -3.59 -6.75 -23.69
N GLU A 393 -4.51 -7.50 -24.30
CA GLU A 393 -5.93 -7.11 -24.46
C GLU A 393 -6.66 -6.91 -23.09
N ARG A 394 -6.11 -7.46 -22.01
CA ARG A 394 -6.64 -7.33 -20.64
C ARG A 394 -5.99 -6.18 -19.88
N GLY A 395 -5.06 -5.46 -20.49
CA GLY A 395 -4.33 -4.37 -19.86
C GLY A 395 -3.14 -4.82 -19.00
N THR A 396 -2.78 -6.11 -19.01
CA THR A 396 -1.63 -6.62 -18.27
C THR A 396 -0.33 -6.32 -19.01
N PRO A 397 0.75 -5.84 -18.34
CA PRO A 397 2.05 -5.65 -18.98
C PRO A 397 2.56 -6.93 -19.64
N ARG A 398 2.89 -6.86 -20.92
CA ARG A 398 3.50 -7.99 -21.67
C ARG A 398 4.94 -8.16 -21.24
N ARG A 399 5.32 -9.42 -20.99
CA ARG A 399 6.68 -9.79 -20.60
C ARG A 399 7.31 -10.70 -21.63
N ASP A 400 8.60 -10.53 -21.86
CA ASP A 400 9.41 -11.47 -22.66
C ASP A 400 9.75 -12.74 -21.87
N ASP A 401 10.48 -13.67 -22.52
CA ASP A 401 10.89 -14.96 -21.91
C ASP A 401 11.81 -14.80 -20.68
N ARG A 402 12.36 -13.60 -20.46
CA ARG A 402 13.17 -13.25 -19.29
C ARG A 402 12.38 -12.46 -18.21
N GLY A 403 11.08 -12.31 -18.40
CA GLY A 403 10.18 -11.61 -17.49
C GLY A 403 10.25 -10.07 -17.57
N ARG A 404 10.96 -9.49 -18.58
CA ARG A 404 11.10 -8.04 -18.75
C ARG A 404 9.94 -7.47 -19.56
N VAL A 405 9.58 -6.22 -19.32
CA VAL A 405 8.61 -5.47 -20.11
C VAL A 405 9.30 -4.66 -21.21
N THR A 406 8.58 -4.34 -22.29
CA THR A 406 9.06 -3.39 -23.32
C THR A 406 8.61 -1.99 -22.94
N ALA A 407 9.55 -1.06 -22.83
CA ALA A 407 9.32 0.33 -22.44
C ALA A 407 9.50 1.29 -23.61
N HIS A 408 8.47 2.07 -23.91
CA HIS A 408 8.42 3.09 -24.95
C HIS A 408 8.44 4.49 -24.35
N LEU A 409 9.12 5.45 -24.99
CA LEU A 409 9.14 6.84 -24.53
C LEU A 409 7.75 7.46 -24.56
N ALA A 410 7.24 7.89 -23.43
CA ALA A 410 6.00 8.65 -23.34
C ALA A 410 6.15 10.01 -24.03
N GLY A 411 5.31 10.26 -25.04
CA GLY A 411 5.42 11.47 -25.89
C GLY A 411 6.62 11.48 -26.83
N GLY A 412 7.28 10.32 -27.06
CA GLY A 412 8.51 10.21 -27.87
C GLY A 412 9.68 10.98 -27.29
N ALA A 413 10.72 11.24 -28.10
CA ALA A 413 11.92 11.96 -27.68
C ALA A 413 11.62 13.40 -27.20
N SER A 414 10.68 14.10 -27.85
CA SER A 414 10.26 15.46 -27.45
C SER A 414 9.45 15.48 -26.13
N GLY A 415 8.85 14.36 -25.75
CA GLY A 415 8.11 14.18 -24.49
C GLY A 415 9.00 14.17 -23.25
N GLN A 416 10.32 14.09 -23.40
CA GLN A 416 11.24 13.96 -22.26
C GLN A 416 11.69 15.32 -21.66
N GLY A 417 11.19 16.45 -22.15
CA GLY A 417 11.45 17.76 -21.55
C GLY A 417 10.92 17.89 -20.12
N SER A 418 11.61 18.64 -19.26
CA SER A 418 11.26 18.83 -17.84
C SER A 418 9.94 19.58 -17.60
N HIS A 419 9.38 20.19 -18.63
CA HIS A 419 8.11 20.93 -18.63
C HIS A 419 6.95 20.14 -19.27
N VAL A 420 7.21 18.94 -19.84
CA VAL A 420 6.21 18.18 -20.61
C VAL A 420 5.40 17.29 -19.66
N MET A 421 4.37 17.89 -19.05
CA MET A 421 3.48 17.22 -18.09
C MET A 421 2.59 16.15 -18.73
N SER A 422 2.19 16.33 -20.01
CA SER A 422 1.34 15.37 -20.71
C SER A 422 2.01 14.00 -20.85
N ALA A 423 3.32 13.97 -21.11
CA ALA A 423 4.09 12.73 -21.14
C ALA A 423 4.18 12.07 -19.76
N LEU A 424 4.32 12.85 -18.67
CA LEU A 424 4.28 12.33 -17.30
C LEU A 424 2.90 11.76 -16.97
N ALA A 425 1.83 12.47 -17.34
CA ALA A 425 0.47 12.05 -17.08
C ALA A 425 0.07 10.75 -17.81
N THR A 426 0.74 10.39 -18.90
CA THR A 426 0.51 9.15 -19.67
C THR A 426 1.52 8.04 -19.38
N ALA A 427 2.58 8.32 -18.61
CA ALA A 427 3.60 7.33 -18.29
C ALA A 427 3.08 6.27 -17.31
N ASP A 428 3.44 5.01 -17.54
CA ASP A 428 3.24 3.92 -16.59
C ASP A 428 4.38 3.86 -15.56
N ALA A 429 5.58 4.29 -15.96
CA ALA A 429 6.80 4.15 -15.16
C ALA A 429 7.87 5.20 -15.53
N LEU A 430 8.89 5.27 -14.68
CA LEU A 430 10.17 5.93 -14.97
C LEU A 430 11.21 4.86 -15.30
N ALA A 431 11.80 4.91 -16.49
CA ALA A 431 13.00 4.12 -16.81
C ALA A 431 14.22 4.86 -16.30
N VAL A 432 15.11 4.14 -15.62
CA VAL A 432 16.33 4.69 -15.02
C VAL A 432 17.49 4.49 -15.97
N ILE A 433 18.11 5.57 -16.40
CA ILE A 433 19.29 5.56 -17.24
C ILE A 433 20.50 5.82 -16.33
N PRO A 434 21.44 4.85 -16.23
CA PRO A 434 22.62 5.01 -15.39
C PRO A 434 23.49 6.19 -15.81
N GLU A 435 24.16 6.80 -14.85
CA GLU A 435 24.99 8.00 -15.04
C GLU A 435 26.21 7.83 -15.95
N GLU A 436 26.63 6.59 -16.16
CA GLU A 436 27.76 6.22 -17.04
C GLU A 436 27.39 6.31 -18.53
N HIS A 437 26.10 6.37 -18.83
CA HIS A 437 25.60 6.37 -20.20
C HIS A 437 24.97 7.73 -20.53
N ASP A 438 25.43 8.35 -21.62
CA ASP A 438 24.79 9.51 -22.22
C ASP A 438 23.78 9.13 -23.32
N THR A 439 23.92 7.92 -23.87
CA THR A 439 22.97 7.34 -24.84
C THR A 439 22.82 5.85 -24.60
N LEU A 440 21.57 5.39 -24.54
CA LEU A 440 21.20 3.99 -24.62
C LEU A 440 20.39 3.75 -25.88
N VAL A 441 20.73 2.69 -26.62
CA VAL A 441 20.02 2.32 -27.85
C VAL A 441 18.84 1.41 -27.56
N SER A 442 17.89 1.35 -28.47
CA SER A 442 16.81 0.36 -28.47
C SER A 442 17.37 -1.04 -28.26
N GLY A 443 16.72 -1.83 -27.41
CA GLY A 443 17.18 -3.14 -26.94
C GLY A 443 18.00 -3.12 -25.66
N ALA A 444 18.42 -1.97 -25.16
CA ALA A 444 19.12 -1.86 -23.87
C ALA A 444 18.20 -2.24 -22.69
N GLU A 445 18.76 -2.98 -21.72
CA GLU A 445 18.06 -3.30 -20.47
C GLU A 445 18.23 -2.18 -19.47
N VAL A 446 17.13 -1.81 -18.80
CA VAL A 446 17.09 -0.73 -17.81
C VAL A 446 16.24 -1.12 -16.61
N GLU A 447 16.50 -0.48 -15.47
CA GLU A 447 15.62 -0.50 -14.32
C GLU A 447 14.37 0.35 -14.58
N LEU A 448 13.22 -0.12 -14.10
CA LEU A 448 11.92 0.51 -14.26
C LEU A 448 11.30 0.77 -12.87
N TRP A 449 10.87 1.99 -12.62
CA TRP A 449 10.12 2.37 -11.41
C TRP A 449 8.66 2.56 -11.76
N TRP A 450 7.82 1.65 -11.28
CA TRP A 450 6.38 1.73 -11.54
C TRP A 450 5.76 2.96 -10.86
N LEU A 451 5.00 3.74 -11.63
CA LEU A 451 4.09 4.76 -11.11
C LEU A 451 2.72 4.11 -10.84
N ASP A 452 1.86 4.74 -10.01
CA ASP A 452 0.60 4.15 -9.50
C ASP A 452 -0.47 3.92 -10.58
N ARG A 453 -0.09 3.35 -11.70
CA ARG A 453 -1.02 2.82 -12.70
C ARG A 453 -0.99 1.30 -12.63
N ALA A 454 -1.88 0.77 -11.77
CA ALA A 454 -2.15 -0.65 -11.73
C ALA A 454 -2.87 -1.11 -13.02
#